data_a3159ace04880614b5d07436af9e11b9
#
_entry.id   a3159ace04880614b5d07436af9e11b9
#
_cell.length_a   1.000
_cell.length_b   1.000
_cell.length_c   1.000
_cell.angle_alpha   90.00
_cell.angle_beta   90.00
_cell.angle_gamma   90.00
#
_symmetry.space_group_name_H-M   'P 1'
#
loop_
_entity.id
_entity.type
_entity.pdbx_description
1 polymer ?
#
loop_
_entity_poly.entity_id
_entity_poly.type
_entity_poly.pdbx_seq_one_letter_code
_entity_poly.pdbx_strand_id
1 'polypeptide(L)'
;LGAFPPAKTMELFEALGVELKVERGRRVFPVSDKAEEIRQALLRYAQDADIVYDGAKKLLLEEVVPEAEPAPAASENPRHPKKKKAGPALRCVGVRGVSGREYRADAVLVATGGVSYPTTGSTGDGYKLAQQAGHTLVEPVPSLVSLVSRDPDCKKMMGLALKNVTLTLLEDGKAIFDEQGEMLFTHFGISGPLTLSASSHLGDMKKHRYIAEIDLKPALSEEQLYDRITRDFALLANHAAQGALVKLLPSSMQPVMVARWGIDPATKANQITREQKRELVQLVKHWQVSIDARGDLAHAVITSGGVSVREVDPKTMQSKKALGLYFAGEVLD
;
A
#
# COMPACT_ATOMS: atom_id res chain seq x y z
N LEU A 1 12.14 -2.91 12.95
CA LEU A 1 11.24 -1.77 13.22
C LEU A 1 11.34 -1.26 14.66
N GLY A 2 11.53 -2.11 15.68
CA GLY A 2 11.65 -1.66 17.07
C GLY A 2 12.90 -0.81 17.38
N ALA A 3 13.99 -1.00 16.66
CA ALA A 3 15.22 -0.24 16.86
C ALA A 3 15.18 1.18 16.26
N PHE A 4 14.40 1.38 15.18
CA PHE A 4 14.24 2.68 14.51
C PHE A 4 12.76 2.92 14.19
N PRO A 5 11.95 3.35 15.17
CA PRO A 5 10.53 3.62 15.00
C PRO A 5 10.30 4.95 14.27
N PRO A 6 9.07 5.24 13.80
CA PRO A 6 8.74 6.49 13.10
C PRO A 6 9.14 7.77 13.85
N ALA A 7 9.05 7.79 15.17
CA ALA A 7 9.49 8.93 15.99
C ALA A 7 10.98 9.24 15.78
N LYS A 8 11.85 8.20 15.77
CA LYS A 8 13.29 8.39 15.51
C LYS A 8 13.57 8.86 14.08
N THR A 9 12.72 8.47 13.11
CA THR A 9 12.84 8.99 11.74
C THR A 9 12.54 10.49 11.72
N MET A 10 11.52 10.94 12.45
CA MET A 10 11.20 12.37 12.56
C MET A 10 12.35 13.13 13.25
N GLU A 11 12.82 12.63 14.39
CA GLU A 11 13.97 13.21 15.11
C GLU A 11 15.22 13.34 14.21
N LEU A 12 15.48 12.33 13.36
CA LEU A 12 16.60 12.38 12.41
C LEU A 12 16.45 13.54 11.42
N PHE A 13 15.29 13.71 10.80
CA PHE A 13 15.08 14.79 9.83
C PHE A 13 15.08 16.16 10.49
N GLU A 14 14.52 16.29 11.69
CA GLU A 14 14.56 17.52 12.48
C GLU A 14 16.01 17.87 12.86
N ALA A 15 16.82 16.90 13.28
CA ALA A 15 18.25 17.09 13.55
C ALA A 15 19.05 17.49 12.30
N LEU A 16 18.59 17.08 11.10
CA LEU A 16 19.15 17.49 9.81
C LEU A 16 18.62 18.85 9.33
N GLY A 17 17.82 19.55 10.15
CA GLY A 17 17.30 20.88 9.89
C GLY A 17 16.06 20.93 9.00
N VAL A 18 15.28 19.85 8.95
CA VAL A 18 13.99 19.80 8.22
C VAL A 18 12.85 19.98 9.22
N GLU A 19 12.07 21.04 9.08
CA GLU A 19 10.84 21.21 9.85
C GLU A 19 9.74 20.27 9.32
N LEU A 20 9.12 19.49 10.21
CA LEU A 20 8.13 18.47 9.85
C LEU A 20 6.72 18.86 10.33
N LYS A 21 5.71 18.49 9.56
CA LYS A 21 4.29 18.53 9.94
C LYS A 21 3.65 17.14 9.83
N VAL A 22 2.71 16.86 10.74
CA VAL A 22 1.90 15.63 10.70
C VAL A 22 0.53 15.97 10.16
N GLU A 23 0.15 15.36 9.04
CA GLU A 23 -1.15 15.52 8.42
C GLU A 23 -2.11 14.39 8.81
N ARG A 24 -3.38 14.53 8.38
CA ARG A 24 -4.41 13.51 8.55
C ARG A 24 -3.92 12.14 8.07
N GLY A 25 -4.25 11.07 8.78
CA GLY A 25 -3.75 9.71 8.49
C GLY A 25 -2.32 9.48 8.99
N ARG A 26 -1.82 10.33 9.91
CA ARG A 26 -0.46 10.23 10.48
C ARG A 26 0.66 10.29 9.45
N ARG A 27 0.40 10.95 8.32
CA ARG A 27 1.41 11.18 7.28
C ARG A 27 2.30 12.35 7.68
N VAL A 28 3.60 12.18 7.51
CA VAL A 28 4.60 13.21 7.86
C VAL A 28 5.18 13.80 6.58
N PHE A 29 5.20 15.13 6.51
CA PHE A 29 5.74 15.89 5.39
C PHE A 29 6.62 17.04 5.91
N PRO A 30 7.55 17.56 5.10
CA PRO A 30 8.20 18.83 5.43
C PRO A 30 7.16 19.96 5.42
N VAL A 31 7.31 20.94 6.30
CA VAL A 31 6.40 22.11 6.37
C VAL A 31 6.37 22.84 5.02
N SER A 32 7.49 22.86 4.30
CA SER A 32 7.62 23.47 2.97
C SER A 32 6.86 22.75 1.84
N ASP A 33 6.39 21.53 2.03
CA ASP A 33 5.83 20.62 1.01
C ASP A 33 6.80 20.31 -0.16
N LYS A 34 8.12 20.53 0.04
CA LYS A 34 9.13 20.31 -0.99
C LYS A 34 9.93 19.03 -0.70
N ALA A 35 9.77 18.00 -1.53
CA ALA A 35 10.55 16.76 -1.44
C ALA A 35 12.07 17.00 -1.56
N GLU A 36 12.47 18.06 -2.26
CA GLU A 36 13.88 18.46 -2.43
C GLU A 36 14.56 18.72 -1.08
N GLU A 37 13.86 19.28 -0.09
CA GLU A 37 14.39 19.53 1.25
C GLU A 37 14.79 18.22 1.95
N ILE A 38 13.96 17.20 1.84
CA ILE A 38 14.26 15.85 2.33
C ILE A 38 15.47 15.26 1.61
N ARG A 39 15.54 15.39 0.27
CA ARG A 39 16.67 14.91 -0.52
C ARG A 39 17.98 15.58 -0.12
N GLN A 40 17.97 16.89 0.06
CA GLN A 40 19.17 17.62 0.49
C GLN A 40 19.60 17.25 1.91
N ALA A 41 18.67 17.03 2.82
CA ALA A 41 18.97 16.55 4.17
C ALA A 41 19.67 15.19 4.14
N LEU A 42 19.17 14.25 3.33
CA LEU A 42 19.79 12.92 3.18
C LEU A 42 21.17 12.99 2.52
N LEU A 43 21.39 13.88 1.54
CA LEU A 43 22.70 14.08 0.93
C LEU A 43 23.71 14.64 1.96
N ARG A 44 23.31 15.59 2.79
CA ARG A 44 24.16 16.07 3.91
C ARG A 44 24.47 14.96 4.90
N TYR A 45 23.48 14.11 5.22
CA TYR A 45 23.68 12.97 6.11
C TYR A 45 24.67 11.94 5.54
N ALA A 46 24.69 11.76 4.22
CA ALA A 46 25.56 10.83 3.52
C ALA A 46 26.88 11.46 3.04
N GLN A 47 27.28 12.65 3.53
CA GLN A 47 28.43 13.39 3.02
C GLN A 47 29.78 12.65 3.14
N ASP A 48 29.87 11.71 4.07
CA ASP A 48 31.09 10.91 4.31
C ASP A 48 31.11 9.62 3.46
N ALA A 49 30.10 9.40 2.62
CA ALA A 49 30.00 8.25 1.74
C ALA A 49 30.41 8.62 0.30
N ASP A 50 31.17 7.72 -0.36
CA ASP A 50 31.48 7.85 -1.78
C ASP A 50 30.24 7.49 -2.62
N ILE A 51 29.67 8.48 -3.31
CA ILE A 51 28.54 8.28 -4.22
C ILE A 51 29.07 8.02 -5.63
N VAL A 52 28.83 6.82 -6.15
CA VAL A 52 29.26 6.41 -7.50
C VAL A 52 28.02 6.18 -8.37
N TYR A 53 27.98 6.85 -9.53
CA TYR A 53 26.92 6.71 -10.52
C TYR A 53 27.23 5.55 -11.47
N ASP A 54 27.05 4.31 -11.01
CA ASP A 54 27.20 3.09 -11.79
C ASP A 54 26.12 2.08 -11.36
N GLY A 55 25.36 1.56 -12.32
CA GLY A 55 24.34 0.57 -12.03
C GLY A 55 24.98 -0.77 -11.60
N ALA A 56 24.47 -1.40 -10.53
CA ALA A 56 24.93 -2.71 -10.11
C ALA A 56 24.39 -3.80 -11.05
N LYS A 57 25.27 -4.57 -11.68
CA LYS A 57 24.94 -5.63 -12.65
C LYS A 57 25.05 -7.02 -12.08
N LYS A 58 26.07 -7.26 -11.26
CA LYS A 58 26.39 -8.62 -10.76
C LYS A 58 26.98 -8.58 -9.36
N LEU A 59 26.57 -9.51 -8.49
CA LEU A 59 27.27 -9.77 -7.24
C LEU A 59 28.57 -10.52 -7.51
N LEU A 60 29.63 -10.18 -6.78
CA LEU A 60 30.86 -10.97 -6.72
C LEU A 60 30.68 -11.99 -5.61
N LEU A 61 30.42 -13.24 -5.99
CA LEU A 61 30.16 -14.35 -5.08
C LEU A 61 31.31 -15.33 -5.12
N GLU A 62 31.79 -15.73 -3.95
CA GLU A 62 32.84 -16.73 -3.76
C GLU A 62 32.26 -17.90 -2.97
N GLU A 63 32.69 -19.15 -3.25
CA GLU A 63 32.31 -20.30 -2.47
C GLU A 63 33.01 -20.27 -1.11
N VAL A 64 32.24 -20.50 -0.05
CA VAL A 64 32.80 -20.64 1.29
C VAL A 64 33.23 -22.12 1.44
N VAL A 65 34.55 -22.35 1.44
CA VAL A 65 35.08 -23.65 1.85
C VAL A 65 34.82 -23.80 3.34
N PRO A 66 34.07 -24.81 3.80
CA PRO A 66 33.88 -25.00 5.22
C PRO A 66 35.25 -25.21 5.89
N GLU A 67 35.63 -24.33 6.80
CA GLU A 67 36.72 -24.65 7.71
C GLU A 67 36.36 -25.96 8.41
N ALA A 68 37.26 -26.96 8.34
CA ALA A 68 37.09 -28.22 9.04
C ALA A 68 36.92 -27.88 10.55
N GLU A 69 35.69 -28.06 11.07
CA GLU A 69 35.45 -27.84 12.51
C GLU A 69 36.43 -28.76 13.30
N PRO A 70 37.09 -28.21 14.34
CA PRO A 70 37.85 -29.08 15.27
C PRO A 70 36.88 -30.12 15.82
N ALA A 71 37.33 -31.36 15.88
CA ALA A 71 36.54 -32.50 16.34
C ALA A 71 35.82 -32.15 17.67
N PRO A 72 34.52 -32.42 17.82
CA PRO A 72 33.81 -32.09 19.04
C PRO A 72 34.44 -32.74 20.25
N ALA A 73 34.72 -31.94 21.28
CA ALA A 73 35.14 -32.49 22.57
C ALA A 73 34.05 -33.44 23.07
N ALA A 74 34.48 -34.61 23.55
CA ALA A 74 33.66 -35.78 23.93
C ALA A 74 32.73 -35.49 25.12
N SER A 75 31.64 -34.73 24.94
CA SER A 75 30.62 -34.52 25.98
C SER A 75 29.22 -34.22 25.45
N GLU A 76 28.82 -34.64 24.25
CA GLU A 76 27.44 -34.51 23.81
C GLU A 76 26.72 -35.85 23.81
N ASN A 77 25.55 -35.88 24.45
CA ASN A 77 24.67 -37.03 24.62
C ASN A 77 24.19 -37.57 23.27
N PRO A 78 24.51 -38.85 22.89
CA PRO A 78 24.29 -39.36 21.53
C PRO A 78 22.84 -39.59 21.14
N ARG A 79 21.84 -39.27 22.02
CA ARG A 79 20.42 -39.62 21.78
C ARG A 79 19.63 -38.64 20.95
N HIS A 80 20.12 -37.41 20.70
CA HIS A 80 19.46 -36.43 19.81
C HIS A 80 20.51 -35.55 19.11
N PRO A 81 21.08 -35.97 17.97
CA PRO A 81 21.95 -35.10 17.19
C PRO A 81 21.08 -33.97 16.63
N LYS A 82 21.22 -32.75 17.14
CA LYS A 82 20.70 -31.54 16.47
C LYS A 82 21.42 -31.46 15.13
N LYS A 83 20.68 -31.70 14.02
CA LYS A 83 21.20 -31.42 12.68
C LYS A 83 21.55 -29.92 12.64
N LYS A 84 22.83 -29.59 12.77
CA LYS A 84 23.33 -28.23 12.50
C LYS A 84 22.93 -27.92 11.05
N LYS A 85 22.17 -26.86 10.81
CA LYS A 85 21.92 -26.37 9.45
C LYS A 85 23.28 -25.94 8.90
N ALA A 86 23.69 -26.52 7.77
CA ALA A 86 24.85 -26.03 7.04
C ALA A 86 24.74 -24.52 6.86
N GLY A 87 25.82 -23.80 7.16
CA GLY A 87 25.89 -22.36 6.94
C GLY A 87 25.76 -22.00 5.45
N PRO A 88 25.66 -20.71 5.10
CA PRO A 88 25.66 -20.27 3.71
C PRO A 88 26.89 -20.78 2.97
N ALA A 89 26.67 -21.36 1.77
CA ALA A 89 27.75 -21.86 0.91
C ALA A 89 28.47 -20.77 0.12
N LEU A 90 27.94 -19.54 0.13
CA LEU A 90 28.43 -18.40 -0.64
C LEU A 90 28.81 -17.23 0.27
N ARG A 91 29.78 -16.43 -0.18
CA ARG A 91 30.14 -15.14 0.38
C ARG A 91 30.07 -14.08 -0.70
N CYS A 92 29.41 -12.99 -0.43
CA CYS A 92 29.42 -11.79 -1.27
C CYS A 92 30.62 -10.91 -0.89
N VAL A 93 31.50 -10.63 -1.83
CA VAL A 93 32.76 -9.88 -1.66
C VAL A 93 32.76 -8.58 -2.46
N GLY A 94 31.61 -8.19 -3.02
CA GLY A 94 31.49 -6.96 -3.78
C GLY A 94 30.43 -7.01 -4.87
N VAL A 95 30.46 -5.99 -5.73
CA VAL A 95 29.55 -5.83 -6.87
C VAL A 95 30.35 -5.48 -8.13
N ARG A 96 29.89 -5.95 -9.29
CA ARG A 96 30.36 -5.47 -10.59
C ARG A 96 29.31 -4.53 -11.18
N GLY A 97 29.73 -3.33 -11.53
CA GLY A 97 28.89 -2.31 -12.17
C GLY A 97 28.59 -2.63 -13.65
N VAL A 98 27.66 -1.87 -14.23
CA VAL A 98 27.33 -1.89 -15.65
C VAL A 98 28.53 -1.45 -16.48
N SER A 99 29.35 -0.52 -15.96
CA SER A 99 30.63 -0.11 -16.54
C SER A 99 31.67 -1.23 -16.66
N GLY A 100 31.46 -2.37 -15.98
CA GLY A 100 32.40 -3.48 -15.86
C GLY A 100 33.35 -3.35 -14.67
N ARG A 101 33.38 -2.20 -13.98
CA ARG A 101 34.21 -1.98 -12.79
C ARG A 101 33.74 -2.86 -11.63
N GLU A 102 34.70 -3.39 -10.88
CA GLU A 102 34.44 -4.13 -9.65
C GLU A 102 34.66 -3.25 -8.43
N TYR A 103 33.68 -3.32 -7.53
CA TYR A 103 33.71 -2.67 -6.23
C TYR A 103 33.74 -3.76 -5.18
N ARG A 104 34.91 -4.02 -4.61
CA ARG A 104 35.11 -5.01 -3.54
C ARG A 104 34.77 -4.40 -2.19
N ALA A 105 34.13 -5.19 -1.32
CA ALA A 105 33.72 -4.79 0.01
C ALA A 105 33.58 -5.99 0.94
N ASP A 106 33.70 -5.77 2.25
CA ASP A 106 33.47 -6.76 3.29
C ASP A 106 31.98 -7.10 3.43
N ALA A 107 31.10 -6.15 3.07
CA ALA A 107 29.66 -6.32 3.08
C ALA A 107 29.01 -5.55 1.94
N VAL A 108 27.93 -6.11 1.37
CA VAL A 108 27.10 -5.50 0.32
C VAL A 108 25.67 -5.42 0.83
N LEU A 109 25.13 -4.19 0.87
CA LEU A 109 23.71 -3.93 1.18
C LEU A 109 22.95 -3.63 -0.12
N VAL A 110 21.95 -4.46 -0.42
CA VAL A 110 21.01 -4.22 -1.51
C VAL A 110 19.79 -3.46 -0.96
N ALA A 111 19.66 -2.19 -1.32
CA ALA A 111 18.61 -1.28 -0.86
C ALA A 111 18.03 -0.49 -2.05
N THR A 112 17.77 -1.18 -3.16
CA THR A 112 17.43 -0.62 -4.48
C THR A 112 15.97 -0.25 -4.64
N GLY A 113 15.14 -0.45 -3.61
CA GLY A 113 13.70 -0.29 -3.70
C GLY A 113 13.01 -1.44 -4.47
N GLY A 114 11.74 -1.26 -4.76
CA GLY A 114 10.89 -2.20 -5.49
C GLY A 114 10.85 -1.93 -7.00
N VAL A 115 9.62 -1.96 -7.58
CA VAL A 115 9.35 -1.68 -9.00
C VAL A 115 8.25 -0.62 -9.18
N SER A 116 7.78 -0.01 -8.11
CA SER A 116 6.85 1.12 -8.13
C SER A 116 7.59 2.41 -8.53
N TYR A 117 6.94 3.30 -9.25
CA TYR A 117 7.51 4.55 -9.76
C TYR A 117 8.89 4.36 -10.44
N PRO A 118 8.99 3.59 -11.52
CA PRO A 118 10.27 3.21 -12.14
C PRO A 118 11.10 4.42 -12.63
N THR A 119 10.46 5.57 -12.87
CA THR A 119 11.13 6.83 -13.22
C THR A 119 12.00 7.38 -12.08
N THR A 120 11.84 6.91 -10.84
CA THR A 120 12.67 7.27 -9.69
C THR A 120 13.88 6.34 -9.50
N GLY A 121 14.06 5.34 -10.37
CA GLY A 121 15.15 4.38 -10.32
C GLY A 121 14.79 3.01 -9.75
N SER A 122 13.53 2.79 -9.36
CA SER A 122 13.03 1.50 -8.85
C SER A 122 12.75 0.54 -10.02
N THR A 123 13.81 -0.06 -10.59
CA THR A 123 13.76 -0.88 -11.81
C THR A 123 13.74 -2.38 -11.54
N GLY A 124 13.79 -2.79 -10.25
CA GLY A 124 13.84 -4.19 -9.85
C GLY A 124 15.22 -4.84 -10.02
N ASP A 125 16.28 -4.06 -10.19
CA ASP A 125 17.64 -4.61 -10.36
C ASP A 125 18.10 -5.36 -9.10
N GLY A 126 17.67 -4.94 -7.90
CA GLY A 126 17.94 -5.66 -6.66
C GLY A 126 17.36 -7.07 -6.64
N TYR A 127 16.24 -7.31 -7.31
CA TYR A 127 15.67 -8.65 -7.45
C TYR A 127 16.59 -9.57 -8.26
N LYS A 128 17.17 -9.05 -9.35
CA LYS A 128 18.13 -9.80 -10.18
C LYS A 128 19.39 -10.11 -9.40
N LEU A 129 19.87 -9.17 -8.57
CA LEU A 129 21.02 -9.40 -7.68
C LEU A 129 20.71 -10.47 -6.63
N ALA A 130 19.54 -10.40 -5.99
CA ALA A 130 19.12 -11.39 -5.00
C ALA A 130 19.01 -12.81 -5.61
N GLN A 131 18.47 -12.93 -6.82
CA GLN A 131 18.39 -14.21 -7.54
C GLN A 131 19.76 -14.82 -7.84
N GLN A 132 20.79 -14.00 -8.12
CA GLN A 132 22.16 -14.47 -8.32
C GLN A 132 22.72 -15.17 -7.06
N ALA A 133 22.30 -14.72 -5.87
CA ALA A 133 22.64 -15.37 -4.60
C ALA A 133 21.67 -16.50 -4.22
N GLY A 134 20.74 -16.87 -5.11
CA GLY A 134 19.80 -17.96 -4.92
C GLY A 134 18.55 -17.60 -4.09
N HIS A 135 18.26 -16.32 -3.87
CA HIS A 135 17.05 -15.91 -3.17
C HIS A 135 15.79 -16.13 -4.00
N THR A 136 14.73 -16.53 -3.31
CA THR A 136 13.38 -16.63 -3.87
C THR A 136 12.73 -15.27 -3.89
N LEU A 137 12.04 -14.94 -4.97
CA LEU A 137 11.21 -13.75 -5.07
C LEU A 137 9.74 -14.11 -4.87
N VAL A 138 9.05 -13.33 -4.04
CA VAL A 138 7.59 -13.23 -4.02
C VAL A 138 7.20 -12.28 -5.15
N GLU A 139 6.21 -12.65 -5.96
CA GLU A 139 5.80 -11.89 -7.14
C GLU A 139 5.49 -10.43 -6.77
N PRO A 140 6.18 -9.45 -7.35
CA PRO A 140 5.90 -8.04 -7.09
C PRO A 140 4.54 -7.62 -7.65
N VAL A 141 3.71 -7.04 -6.80
CA VAL A 141 2.38 -6.51 -7.16
C VAL A 141 2.23 -5.07 -6.66
N PRO A 142 1.40 -4.25 -7.33
CA PRO A 142 1.16 -2.88 -6.88
C PRO A 142 0.42 -2.86 -5.54
N SER A 143 0.86 -1.99 -4.63
CA SER A 143 0.21 -1.72 -3.34
C SER A 143 0.15 -0.21 -3.08
N LEU A 144 -0.74 0.22 -2.19
CA LEU A 144 -1.11 1.62 -2.04
C LEU A 144 -1.44 2.25 -3.40
N VAL A 145 -2.36 1.63 -4.12
CA VAL A 145 -2.71 1.94 -5.50
C VAL A 145 -4.21 2.09 -5.65
N SER A 146 -4.66 2.79 -6.69
CA SER A 146 -6.07 2.89 -7.04
C SER A 146 -6.67 1.50 -7.32
N LEU A 147 -7.97 1.37 -7.13
CA LEU A 147 -8.72 0.14 -7.40
C LEU A 147 -9.56 0.31 -8.66
N VAL A 148 -9.42 -0.65 -9.57
CA VAL A 148 -10.14 -0.67 -10.84
C VAL A 148 -11.48 -1.34 -10.65
N SER A 149 -12.52 -0.73 -11.23
CA SER A 149 -13.90 -1.22 -11.23
C SER A 149 -14.51 -1.05 -12.61
N ARG A 150 -15.23 -2.06 -13.06
CA ARG A 150 -16.07 -1.99 -14.27
C ARG A 150 -17.46 -1.40 -14.03
N ASP A 151 -17.75 -1.03 -12.79
CA ASP A 151 -19.01 -0.38 -12.43
C ASP A 151 -19.13 0.96 -13.19
N PRO A 152 -20.11 1.13 -14.08
CA PRO A 152 -20.26 2.32 -14.90
C PRO A 152 -20.54 3.59 -14.07
N ASP A 153 -20.99 3.43 -12.83
CA ASP A 153 -21.31 4.55 -11.94
C ASP A 153 -20.04 5.27 -11.47
N CYS A 154 -18.90 4.56 -11.36
CA CYS A 154 -17.62 5.21 -11.08
C CYS A 154 -17.29 6.28 -12.12
N LYS A 155 -17.46 5.97 -13.40
CA LYS A 155 -17.22 6.91 -14.50
C LYS A 155 -18.19 8.09 -14.48
N LYS A 156 -19.49 7.85 -14.15
CA LYS A 156 -20.51 8.93 -14.03
C LYS A 156 -20.18 9.91 -12.89
N MET A 157 -19.52 9.43 -11.84
CA MET A 157 -19.09 10.21 -10.68
C MET A 157 -17.62 10.63 -10.74
N MET A 158 -16.95 10.52 -11.89
CA MET A 158 -15.53 10.87 -12.05
C MET A 158 -15.25 12.29 -11.52
N GLY A 159 -14.18 12.40 -10.70
CA GLY A 159 -13.79 13.66 -10.05
C GLY A 159 -14.51 13.94 -8.72
N LEU A 160 -15.51 13.13 -8.34
CA LEU A 160 -16.18 13.29 -7.04
C LEU A 160 -15.28 12.81 -5.91
N ALA A 161 -14.82 13.77 -5.09
CA ALA A 161 -14.12 13.48 -3.83
C ALA A 161 -15.12 13.45 -2.66
N LEU A 162 -15.09 12.36 -1.90
CA LEU A 162 -15.84 12.17 -0.66
C LEU A 162 -14.89 12.31 0.53
N LYS A 163 -15.13 13.28 1.43
CA LYS A 163 -14.17 13.62 2.49
C LYS A 163 -14.38 12.88 3.81
N ASN A 164 -15.59 12.45 4.10
CA ASN A 164 -15.95 11.85 5.38
C ASN A 164 -16.86 10.64 5.13
N VAL A 165 -16.29 9.57 4.63
CA VAL A 165 -16.97 8.30 4.40
C VAL A 165 -16.23 7.19 5.11
N THR A 166 -16.90 6.09 5.45
CA THR A 166 -16.23 4.85 5.85
C THR A 166 -16.14 3.95 4.63
N LEU A 167 -14.97 3.40 4.37
CA LEU A 167 -14.74 2.39 3.35
C LEU A 167 -14.41 1.07 4.04
N THR A 168 -15.28 0.08 3.84
CA THR A 168 -15.06 -1.31 4.25
C THR A 168 -14.69 -2.13 3.01
N LEU A 169 -13.52 -2.77 3.00
CA LEU A 169 -13.15 -3.70 1.95
C LEU A 169 -13.59 -5.11 2.34
N LEU A 170 -14.43 -5.72 1.52
CA LEU A 170 -14.93 -7.07 1.70
C LEU A 170 -14.17 -8.04 0.80
N GLU A 171 -13.65 -9.15 1.35
CA GLU A 171 -13.13 -10.31 0.63
C GLU A 171 -14.12 -11.46 0.81
N ASP A 172 -14.74 -11.92 -0.29
CA ASP A 172 -15.77 -12.97 -0.28
C ASP A 172 -16.89 -12.70 0.75
N GLY A 173 -17.26 -11.43 0.93
CA GLY A 173 -18.29 -10.98 1.88
C GLY A 173 -17.80 -10.77 3.32
N LYS A 174 -16.52 -11.00 3.61
CA LYS A 174 -15.92 -10.77 4.94
C LYS A 174 -15.13 -9.47 4.96
N ALA A 175 -15.35 -8.61 5.94
CA ALA A 175 -14.59 -7.39 6.11
C ALA A 175 -13.12 -7.69 6.45
N ILE A 176 -12.19 -7.13 5.67
CA ILE A 176 -10.74 -7.25 5.86
C ILE A 176 -10.07 -5.90 6.10
N PHE A 177 -10.77 -4.80 5.85
CA PHE A 177 -10.33 -3.43 6.12
C PHE A 177 -11.56 -2.58 6.39
N ASP A 178 -11.47 -1.64 7.33
CA ASP A 178 -12.52 -0.68 7.66
C ASP A 178 -11.89 0.59 8.23
N GLU A 179 -12.01 1.71 7.51
CA GLU A 179 -11.50 3.01 7.96
C GLU A 179 -12.36 4.16 7.47
N GLN A 180 -12.37 5.26 8.24
CA GLN A 180 -13.02 6.51 7.87
C GLN A 180 -12.02 7.53 7.30
N GLY A 181 -12.36 8.17 6.18
CA GLY A 181 -11.49 9.17 5.58
C GLY A 181 -11.99 9.73 4.25
N GLU A 182 -11.07 9.91 3.33
CA GLU A 182 -11.30 10.50 2.02
C GLU A 182 -11.09 9.49 0.89
N MET A 183 -11.96 9.53 -0.09
CA MET A 183 -11.85 8.76 -1.33
C MET A 183 -12.27 9.58 -2.55
N LEU A 184 -11.92 9.09 -3.73
CA LEU A 184 -12.19 9.75 -5.01
C LEU A 184 -12.75 8.73 -6.01
N PHE A 185 -13.83 9.07 -6.70
CA PHE A 185 -14.28 8.35 -7.89
C PHE A 185 -13.50 8.77 -9.13
N THR A 186 -13.07 7.81 -9.93
CA THR A 186 -12.31 8.01 -11.17
C THR A 186 -13.03 7.37 -12.35
N HIS A 187 -12.55 7.63 -13.57
CA HIS A 187 -13.11 7.00 -14.77
C HIS A 187 -12.88 5.49 -14.85
N PHE A 188 -11.95 4.94 -14.06
CA PHE A 188 -11.59 3.52 -14.03
C PHE A 188 -11.97 2.81 -12.73
N GLY A 189 -12.55 3.51 -11.75
CA GLY A 189 -12.90 2.94 -10.45
C GLY A 189 -12.80 3.94 -9.31
N ILE A 190 -12.06 3.60 -8.25
CA ILE A 190 -11.90 4.43 -7.05
C ILE A 190 -10.44 4.65 -6.69
N SER A 191 -10.16 5.77 -6.03
CA SER A 191 -8.83 6.21 -5.60
C SER A 191 -8.93 7.05 -4.31
N GLY A 192 -7.85 7.71 -3.93
CA GLY A 192 -7.76 8.55 -2.74
C GLY A 192 -7.26 7.79 -1.51
N PRO A 193 -6.97 8.48 -0.41
CA PRO A 193 -6.24 7.92 0.74
C PRO A 193 -6.82 6.62 1.29
N LEU A 194 -8.15 6.53 1.49
CA LEU A 194 -8.81 5.30 1.94
C LEU A 194 -8.61 4.14 0.98
N THR A 195 -8.80 4.40 -0.32
CA THR A 195 -8.67 3.37 -1.36
C THR A 195 -7.23 2.86 -1.44
N LEU A 196 -6.24 3.76 -1.35
CA LEU A 196 -4.83 3.38 -1.32
C LEU A 196 -4.54 2.47 -0.12
N SER A 197 -4.98 2.85 1.08
CA SER A 197 -4.82 2.01 2.27
C SER A 197 -5.53 0.65 2.11
N ALA A 198 -6.78 0.63 1.65
CA ALA A 198 -7.54 -0.59 1.42
C ALA A 198 -6.83 -1.53 0.43
N SER A 199 -6.19 -0.98 -0.61
CA SER A 199 -5.50 -1.79 -1.64
C SER A 199 -4.35 -2.64 -1.09
N SER A 200 -3.73 -2.25 0.03
CA SER A 200 -2.67 -3.02 0.67
C SER A 200 -3.16 -4.31 1.35
N HIS A 201 -4.46 -4.42 1.58
CA HIS A 201 -5.10 -5.61 2.16
C HIS A 201 -5.58 -6.62 1.13
N LEU A 202 -5.49 -6.31 -0.17
CA LEU A 202 -5.87 -7.24 -1.22
C LEU A 202 -4.90 -8.43 -1.27
N GLY A 203 -5.46 -9.64 -1.28
CA GLY A 203 -4.75 -10.88 -1.53
C GLY A 203 -4.71 -11.26 -3.01
N ASP A 204 -4.85 -12.56 -3.30
CA ASP A 204 -4.88 -13.09 -4.67
C ASP A 204 -6.25 -12.82 -5.33
N MET A 205 -6.31 -11.79 -6.16
CA MET A 205 -7.54 -11.38 -6.85
C MET A 205 -8.07 -12.41 -7.88
N LYS A 206 -7.29 -13.43 -8.20
CA LYS A 206 -7.78 -14.55 -9.05
C LYS A 206 -8.60 -15.55 -8.25
N LYS A 207 -8.41 -15.62 -6.92
CA LYS A 207 -9.08 -16.57 -6.04
C LYS A 207 -10.25 -15.96 -5.28
N HIS A 208 -10.21 -14.66 -5.01
CA HIS A 208 -11.17 -13.98 -4.13
C HIS A 208 -11.89 -12.84 -4.87
N ARG A 209 -13.11 -12.57 -4.46
CA ARG A 209 -13.90 -11.42 -4.92
C ARG A 209 -13.81 -10.30 -3.90
N TYR A 210 -13.61 -9.09 -4.41
CA TYR A 210 -13.50 -7.89 -3.58
C TYR A 210 -14.59 -6.89 -3.87
N ILE A 211 -15.17 -6.33 -2.82
CA ILE A 211 -16.19 -5.27 -2.88
C ILE A 211 -15.73 -4.15 -1.93
N ALA A 212 -15.70 -2.92 -2.41
CA ALA A 212 -15.61 -1.75 -1.57
C ALA A 212 -17.03 -1.33 -1.20
N GLU A 213 -17.39 -1.48 0.07
CA GLU A 213 -18.64 -0.97 0.64
C GLU A 213 -18.37 0.37 1.29
N ILE A 214 -19.18 1.39 0.95
CA ILE A 214 -18.95 2.77 1.35
C ILE A 214 -20.16 3.27 2.12
N ASP A 215 -19.96 3.60 3.40
CA ASP A 215 -20.93 4.38 4.17
C ASP A 215 -20.74 5.87 3.87
N LEU A 216 -21.69 6.46 3.15
CA LEU A 216 -21.65 7.85 2.73
C LEU A 216 -21.95 8.84 3.87
N LYS A 217 -22.50 8.38 4.98
CA LYS A 217 -22.90 9.19 6.15
C LYS A 217 -22.57 8.49 7.48
N PRO A 218 -21.30 8.19 7.76
CA PRO A 218 -20.90 7.39 8.92
C PRO A 218 -21.24 8.04 10.27
N ALA A 219 -21.42 9.36 10.32
CA ALA A 219 -21.79 10.07 11.53
C ALA A 219 -23.26 9.89 11.93
N LEU A 220 -24.10 9.27 11.09
CA LEU A 220 -25.52 9.06 11.33
C LEU A 220 -25.80 7.56 11.42
N SER A 221 -26.58 7.13 12.43
CA SER A 221 -27.20 5.81 12.42
C SER A 221 -28.25 5.70 11.30
N GLU A 222 -28.69 4.49 10.96
CA GLU A 222 -29.76 4.30 9.96
C GLU A 222 -31.03 5.02 10.34
N GLU A 223 -31.42 5.02 11.62
CA GLU A 223 -32.59 5.72 12.12
C GLU A 223 -32.45 7.23 12.01
N GLN A 224 -31.31 7.78 12.43
CA GLN A 224 -31.03 9.22 12.31
C GLN A 224 -31.01 9.66 10.84
N LEU A 225 -30.48 8.82 9.95
CA LEU A 225 -30.49 9.08 8.52
C LEU A 225 -31.90 9.03 7.94
N TYR A 226 -32.71 8.07 8.34
CA TYR A 226 -34.11 7.98 7.94
C TYR A 226 -34.91 9.21 8.36
N ASP A 227 -34.76 9.65 9.61
CA ASP A 227 -35.41 10.86 10.12
C ASP A 227 -34.97 12.11 9.38
N ARG A 228 -33.67 12.20 9.06
CA ARG A 228 -33.13 13.29 8.25
C ARG A 228 -33.73 13.30 6.84
N ILE A 229 -33.73 12.14 6.15
CA ILE A 229 -34.33 11.99 4.82
C ILE A 229 -35.81 12.39 4.85
N THR A 230 -36.55 11.94 5.86
CA THR A 230 -37.98 12.23 6.01
C THR A 230 -38.24 13.75 6.17
N ARG A 231 -37.42 14.41 6.98
CA ARG A 231 -37.47 15.83 7.20
C ARG A 231 -37.07 16.66 5.95
N ASP A 232 -35.98 16.26 5.28
CA ASP A 232 -35.51 16.90 4.06
C ASP A 232 -36.55 16.78 2.93
N PHE A 233 -37.18 15.59 2.78
CA PHE A 233 -38.20 15.34 1.78
C PHE A 233 -39.51 16.10 2.06
N ALA A 234 -39.87 16.34 3.33
CA ALA A 234 -40.98 17.17 3.69
C ALA A 234 -40.75 18.65 3.28
N LEU A 235 -39.52 19.15 3.48
CA LEU A 235 -39.13 20.50 3.06
C LEU A 235 -39.07 20.65 1.53
N LEU A 236 -38.78 19.59 0.80
CA LEU A 236 -38.61 19.55 -0.65
C LEU A 236 -39.77 18.83 -1.34
N ALA A 237 -40.96 18.83 -0.75
CA ALA A 237 -42.11 17.99 -1.09
C ALA A 237 -42.49 17.97 -2.58
N ASN A 238 -42.35 19.13 -3.27
CA ASN A 238 -42.67 19.25 -4.67
C ASN A 238 -41.50 19.04 -5.65
N HIS A 239 -40.27 18.77 -5.12
CA HIS A 239 -39.13 18.49 -5.97
C HIS A 239 -39.17 17.04 -6.45
N ALA A 240 -38.67 16.78 -7.65
CA ALA A 240 -38.42 15.47 -8.17
C ALA A 240 -37.34 14.76 -7.33
N ALA A 241 -37.28 13.40 -7.37
CA ALA A 241 -36.42 12.56 -6.55
C ALA A 241 -34.96 13.03 -6.50
N GLN A 242 -34.37 13.36 -7.66
CA GLN A 242 -33.01 13.88 -7.71
C GLN A 242 -32.85 15.19 -6.93
N GLY A 243 -33.78 16.15 -7.13
CA GLY A 243 -33.76 17.44 -6.44
C GLY A 243 -33.97 17.30 -4.93
N ALA A 244 -34.70 16.28 -4.48
CA ALA A 244 -34.88 15.99 -3.07
C ALA A 244 -33.59 15.53 -2.36
N LEU A 245 -32.59 15.03 -3.10
CA LEU A 245 -31.29 14.58 -2.58
C LEU A 245 -30.26 15.72 -2.41
N VAL A 246 -30.57 16.95 -2.82
CA VAL A 246 -29.59 18.07 -2.86
C VAL A 246 -28.96 18.39 -1.50
N LYS A 247 -29.67 18.18 -0.40
CA LYS A 247 -29.14 18.38 0.98
C LYS A 247 -28.40 17.16 1.52
N LEU A 248 -28.52 16.01 0.87
CA LEU A 248 -27.98 14.74 1.33
C LEU A 248 -26.69 14.36 0.60
N LEU A 249 -26.66 14.50 -0.73
CA LEU A 249 -25.62 13.98 -1.60
C LEU A 249 -25.06 15.06 -2.56
N PRO A 250 -23.77 14.94 -2.94
CA PRO A 250 -23.17 15.76 -3.98
C PRO A 250 -23.94 15.68 -5.32
N SER A 251 -23.92 16.74 -6.10
CA SER A 251 -24.71 16.85 -7.32
C SER A 251 -24.46 15.75 -8.35
N SER A 252 -23.19 15.36 -8.55
CA SER A 252 -22.83 14.29 -9.50
C SER A 252 -23.29 12.90 -9.04
N MET A 253 -23.51 12.70 -7.74
CA MET A 253 -24.00 11.43 -7.19
C MET A 253 -25.52 11.29 -7.23
N GLN A 254 -26.26 12.40 -7.23
CA GLN A 254 -27.72 12.37 -7.15
C GLN A 254 -28.38 11.55 -8.27
N PRO A 255 -28.07 11.75 -9.57
CA PRO A 255 -28.68 10.97 -10.63
C PRO A 255 -28.31 9.50 -10.57
N VAL A 256 -27.08 9.18 -10.14
CA VAL A 256 -26.60 7.81 -9.97
C VAL A 256 -27.35 7.14 -8.82
N MET A 257 -27.55 7.84 -7.71
CA MET A 257 -28.33 7.35 -6.57
C MET A 257 -29.78 7.05 -6.96
N VAL A 258 -30.45 7.95 -7.68
CA VAL A 258 -31.83 7.74 -8.15
C VAL A 258 -31.92 6.52 -9.06
N ALA A 259 -30.94 6.33 -9.96
CA ALA A 259 -30.88 5.17 -10.83
C ALA A 259 -30.72 3.85 -10.06
N ARG A 260 -29.83 3.80 -9.07
CA ARG A 260 -29.65 2.60 -8.21
C ARG A 260 -30.84 2.36 -7.28
N TRP A 261 -31.49 3.45 -6.85
CA TRP A 261 -32.70 3.35 -6.02
C TRP A 261 -33.91 2.78 -6.80
N GLY A 262 -33.88 2.84 -8.14
CA GLY A 262 -34.87 2.21 -8.99
C GLY A 262 -36.24 2.91 -9.00
N ILE A 263 -36.31 4.16 -8.55
CA ILE A 263 -37.53 4.96 -8.61
C ILE A 263 -37.57 5.83 -9.89
N ASP A 264 -38.77 6.18 -10.34
CA ASP A 264 -38.94 7.14 -11.44
C ASP A 264 -38.32 8.49 -11.02
N PRO A 265 -37.35 9.03 -11.78
CA PRO A 265 -36.74 10.34 -11.49
C PRO A 265 -37.74 11.48 -11.36
N ALA A 266 -38.92 11.40 -11.99
CA ALA A 266 -40.00 12.40 -11.91
C ALA A 266 -40.84 12.28 -10.63
N THR A 267 -40.70 11.20 -9.84
CA THR A 267 -41.44 11.02 -8.58
C THR A 267 -41.16 12.16 -7.63
N LYS A 268 -42.22 12.81 -7.14
CA LYS A 268 -42.06 13.90 -6.17
C LYS A 268 -41.72 13.37 -4.78
N ALA A 269 -40.96 14.15 -4.02
CA ALA A 269 -40.50 13.76 -2.67
C ALA A 269 -41.67 13.41 -1.72
N ASN A 270 -42.83 14.06 -1.84
CA ASN A 270 -44.02 13.76 -1.05
C ASN A 270 -44.73 12.45 -1.45
N GLN A 271 -44.38 11.86 -2.61
CA GLN A 271 -44.94 10.61 -3.11
C GLN A 271 -44.05 9.39 -2.74
N ILE A 272 -42.85 9.64 -2.25
CA ILE A 272 -41.88 8.60 -1.88
C ILE A 272 -42.35 7.91 -0.61
N THR A 273 -42.56 6.59 -0.68
CA THR A 273 -43.09 5.79 0.41
C THR A 273 -42.10 5.60 1.56
N ARG A 274 -42.57 5.06 2.68
CA ARG A 274 -41.71 4.73 3.83
C ARG A 274 -40.68 3.66 3.48
N GLU A 275 -41.09 2.65 2.72
CA GLU A 275 -40.26 1.55 2.25
C GLU A 275 -39.14 2.08 1.35
N GLN A 276 -39.47 2.91 0.36
CA GLN A 276 -38.50 3.54 -0.52
C GLN A 276 -37.48 4.42 0.26
N LYS A 277 -37.91 5.14 1.29
CA LYS A 277 -36.96 5.88 2.15
C LYS A 277 -36.00 4.96 2.91
N ARG A 278 -36.48 3.78 3.37
CA ARG A 278 -35.60 2.78 4.00
C ARG A 278 -34.60 2.19 3.01
N GLU A 279 -35.04 1.90 1.79
CA GLU A 279 -34.14 1.47 0.70
C GLU A 279 -33.05 2.51 0.42
N LEU A 280 -33.43 3.81 0.37
CA LEU A 280 -32.45 4.90 0.23
C LEU A 280 -31.45 4.92 1.39
N VAL A 281 -31.91 4.69 2.65
CA VAL A 281 -31.01 4.57 3.81
C VAL A 281 -30.00 3.48 3.58
N GLN A 282 -30.42 2.28 3.14
CA GLN A 282 -29.52 1.16 2.87
C GLN A 282 -28.54 1.49 1.76
N LEU A 283 -28.97 2.12 0.67
CA LEU A 283 -28.08 2.56 -0.41
C LEU A 283 -27.04 3.57 0.06
N VAL A 284 -27.41 4.49 0.94
CA VAL A 284 -26.48 5.50 1.49
C VAL A 284 -25.49 4.88 2.49
N LYS A 285 -25.93 3.91 3.26
CA LYS A 285 -25.08 3.23 4.28
C LYS A 285 -24.20 2.14 3.69
N HIS A 286 -24.63 1.48 2.61
CA HIS A 286 -24.00 0.32 2.02
C HIS A 286 -23.82 0.47 0.50
N TRP A 287 -23.20 1.59 0.08
CA TRP A 287 -22.88 1.82 -1.33
C TRP A 287 -21.76 0.89 -1.78
N GLN A 288 -22.05 -0.06 -2.65
CA GLN A 288 -21.09 -1.07 -3.07
C GLN A 288 -20.49 -0.75 -4.44
N VAL A 289 -19.19 -0.98 -4.56
CA VAL A 289 -18.41 -0.94 -5.80
C VAL A 289 -17.62 -2.25 -5.90
N SER A 290 -17.83 -3.02 -6.97
CA SER A 290 -17.04 -4.23 -7.24
C SER A 290 -15.61 -3.85 -7.63
N ILE A 291 -14.63 -4.60 -7.12
CA ILE A 291 -13.22 -4.36 -7.43
C ILE A 291 -12.74 -5.49 -8.34
N ASP A 292 -12.33 -5.13 -9.56
CA ASP A 292 -11.93 -6.08 -10.60
C ASP A 292 -10.41 -6.25 -10.71
N ALA A 293 -9.64 -5.19 -10.38
CA ALA A 293 -8.18 -5.21 -10.43
C ALA A 293 -7.56 -4.14 -9.52
N ARG A 294 -6.27 -4.31 -9.23
CA ARG A 294 -5.40 -3.22 -8.77
C ARG A 294 -5.04 -2.29 -9.92
N GLY A 295 -4.72 -1.04 -9.66
CA GLY A 295 -4.02 -0.18 -10.60
C GLY A 295 -2.64 -0.74 -10.96
N ASP A 296 -1.93 -0.10 -11.88
CA ASP A 296 -0.64 -0.57 -12.35
C ASP A 296 0.54 -0.19 -11.40
N LEU A 297 1.66 -0.90 -11.55
CA LEU A 297 2.89 -0.66 -10.79
C LEU A 297 3.49 0.73 -11.05
N ALA A 298 3.29 1.30 -12.24
CA ALA A 298 3.84 2.60 -12.59
C ALA A 298 3.26 3.73 -11.73
N HIS A 299 2.03 3.55 -11.23
CA HIS A 299 1.30 4.51 -10.40
C HIS A 299 1.12 4.06 -8.94
N ALA A 300 1.64 2.90 -8.58
CA ALA A 300 1.60 2.41 -7.20
C ALA A 300 2.56 3.22 -6.31
N VAL A 301 2.14 3.51 -5.08
CA VAL A 301 3.03 4.20 -4.12
C VAL A 301 4.14 3.27 -3.66
N ILE A 302 3.83 1.98 -3.45
CA ILE A 302 4.79 0.96 -3.03
C ILE A 302 4.58 -0.34 -3.81
N THR A 303 5.61 -1.19 -3.79
CA THR A 303 5.57 -2.58 -4.25
C THR A 303 5.29 -3.50 -3.05
N SER A 304 4.37 -4.43 -3.18
CA SER A 304 4.22 -5.60 -2.30
C SER A 304 4.84 -6.80 -2.99
N GLY A 305 5.54 -7.66 -2.24
CA GLY A 305 6.40 -8.70 -2.81
C GLY A 305 7.84 -8.25 -2.95
N GLY A 306 8.71 -9.14 -3.36
CA GLY A 306 10.16 -8.90 -3.44
C GLY A 306 10.99 -10.08 -2.93
N VAL A 307 12.16 -9.80 -2.38
CA VAL A 307 13.04 -10.83 -1.80
C VAL A 307 12.39 -11.43 -0.56
N SER A 308 12.21 -12.76 -0.54
CA SER A 308 11.54 -13.44 0.56
C SER A 308 12.21 -13.18 1.91
N VAL A 309 11.49 -12.55 2.83
CA VAL A 309 11.97 -12.26 4.20
C VAL A 309 12.31 -13.51 5.00
N ARG A 310 11.79 -14.70 4.60
CA ARG A 310 12.12 -15.98 5.24
C ARG A 310 13.59 -16.36 5.05
N GLU A 311 14.21 -15.83 4.00
CA GLU A 311 15.60 -16.10 3.62
C GLU A 311 16.58 -15.00 4.08
N VAL A 312 16.09 -14.02 4.87
CA VAL A 312 16.86 -12.95 5.48
C VAL A 312 16.76 -13.05 7.00
N ASP A 313 17.83 -12.78 7.71
CA ASP A 313 17.82 -12.76 9.17
C ASP A 313 17.14 -11.48 9.66
N PRO A 314 16.09 -11.55 10.50
CA PRO A 314 15.31 -10.38 10.90
C PRO A 314 16.04 -9.45 11.89
N LYS A 315 17.15 -9.89 12.47
CA LYS A 315 17.91 -9.07 13.42
C LYS A 315 19.07 -8.34 12.75
N THR A 316 19.75 -9.01 11.83
CA THR A 316 20.93 -8.48 11.15
C THR A 316 20.65 -7.99 9.75
N MET A 317 19.52 -8.37 9.16
CA MET A 317 19.15 -8.15 7.77
C MET A 317 20.07 -8.85 6.77
N GLN A 318 20.90 -9.81 7.24
CA GLN A 318 21.82 -10.58 6.43
C GLN A 318 21.08 -11.70 5.69
N SER A 319 21.52 -11.96 4.48
CA SER A 319 21.13 -13.15 3.71
C SER A 319 21.45 -14.44 4.47
N LYS A 320 20.52 -15.39 4.50
CA LYS A 320 20.76 -16.76 4.97
C LYS A 320 21.42 -17.64 3.91
N LYS A 321 21.63 -17.11 2.69
CA LYS A 321 22.20 -17.86 1.54
C LYS A 321 23.61 -17.43 1.18
N ALA A 322 23.97 -16.15 1.45
CA ALA A 322 25.30 -15.62 1.17
C ALA A 322 25.79 -14.75 2.34
N LEU A 323 26.95 -15.07 2.90
CA LEU A 323 27.61 -14.24 3.91
C LEU A 323 28.00 -12.88 3.30
N GLY A 324 27.98 -11.82 4.11
CA GLY A 324 28.34 -10.47 3.65
C GLY A 324 27.31 -9.81 2.72
N LEU A 325 26.17 -10.46 2.44
CA LEU A 325 25.07 -9.90 1.67
C LEU A 325 23.91 -9.51 2.61
N TYR A 326 23.42 -8.28 2.47
CA TYR A 326 22.35 -7.72 3.28
C TYR A 326 21.25 -7.11 2.40
N PHE A 327 20.04 -7.04 2.93
CA PHE A 327 18.90 -6.43 2.26
C PHE A 327 18.20 -5.44 3.19
N ALA A 328 17.74 -4.30 2.66
CA ALA A 328 16.92 -3.35 3.41
C ALA A 328 15.95 -2.59 2.51
N GLY A 329 14.83 -2.16 3.10
CA GLY A 329 13.81 -1.37 2.41
C GLY A 329 12.92 -2.21 1.49
N GLU A 330 12.32 -1.56 0.51
CA GLU A 330 11.25 -2.10 -0.36
C GLU A 330 11.72 -3.18 -1.35
N VAL A 331 12.99 -3.54 -1.37
CA VAL A 331 13.48 -4.73 -2.09
C VAL A 331 13.03 -6.03 -1.41
N LEU A 332 12.64 -5.96 -0.15
CA LEU A 332 12.10 -7.08 0.64
C LEU A 332 10.58 -7.21 0.45
N ASP A 333 10.10 -8.47 0.56
CA ASP A 333 8.65 -8.79 0.60
C ASP A 333 7.99 -8.35 1.91
#